data_845c6c0580f22272484dd55482ba5b21
#
_entry.id   845c6c0580f22272484dd55482ba5b21
#
_cell.length_a   1.000
_cell.length_b   1.000
_cell.length_c   1.000
_cell.angle_alpha   90.00
_cell.angle_beta   90.00
_cell.angle_gamma   90.00
#
_symmetry.space_group_name_H-M   'P 1'
#
loop_
_entity.id
_entity.type
_entity.pdbx_description
1 polymer ?
#
loop_
_entity_poly.entity_id
_entity_poly.type
_entity_poly.pdbx_seq_one_letter_code
_entity_poly.pdbx_strand_id
1 'polypeptide(L)'
;PGTRPFCLLDYFPEDFLMVVDESHVTLSQVHAMYGGDRSRKENLVEFGFRLPAAMDNRPLKYEEFEQLQQQVIYVSATPSDYELEKTAGVYVEQLIRPTGLLDPIIEVRPSLNQIDDLVEEIQQRAEKDERVLVTTLTKRMAEELTKYLSRISIRCRYIHSDIDTLERVEIMHDLRKGLFDVLIGVNLLREGLDLPEVSLVAILDADKEGFLRSARSLTQTVGRAARNLN
;
A
#
# COMPACT_ATOMS: atom_id res chain seq x y z
N PRO A 1 -26.71 16.20 19.64
CA PRO A 1 -26.86 15.55 18.34
C PRO A 1 -26.39 16.46 17.19
N GLY A 2 -25.67 15.93 16.26
CA GLY A 2 -25.25 16.67 15.07
C GLY A 2 -24.00 17.54 15.20
N THR A 3 -23.41 17.68 16.36
CA THR A 3 -22.15 18.41 16.53
C THR A 3 -20.97 17.57 16.04
N ARG A 4 -19.86 18.24 15.67
CA ARG A 4 -18.61 17.59 15.34
C ARG A 4 -18.10 16.78 16.56
N PRO A 5 -17.68 15.52 16.37
CA PRO A 5 -17.05 14.77 17.45
C PRO A 5 -15.67 15.35 17.78
N PHE A 6 -15.26 15.21 19.03
CA PHE A 6 -13.90 15.48 19.45
C PHE A 6 -12.96 14.40 18.93
N CYS A 7 -11.76 14.78 18.52
CA CYS A 7 -10.73 13.88 18.02
C CYS A 7 -9.34 14.28 18.56
N LEU A 8 -8.32 13.51 18.20
CA LEU A 8 -6.94 13.78 18.64
C LEU A 8 -6.48 15.20 18.29
N LEU A 9 -6.89 15.75 17.16
CA LEU A 9 -6.48 17.09 16.73
C LEU A 9 -6.96 18.21 17.67
N ASP A 10 -8.03 17.99 18.43
CA ASP A 10 -8.54 18.97 19.40
C ASP A 10 -7.63 19.15 20.63
N TYR A 11 -6.66 18.25 20.83
CA TYR A 11 -5.71 18.33 21.94
C TYR A 11 -4.41 19.05 21.60
N PHE A 12 -4.20 19.38 20.33
CA PHE A 12 -3.04 20.17 19.90
C PHE A 12 -3.28 21.67 20.09
N PRO A 13 -2.22 22.46 20.29
CA PRO A 13 -2.36 23.92 20.31
C PRO A 13 -2.83 24.45 18.95
N GLU A 14 -3.42 25.64 18.91
CA GLU A 14 -3.99 26.19 17.68
C GLU A 14 -2.97 26.42 16.56
N ASP A 15 -1.69 26.59 16.89
CA ASP A 15 -0.60 26.89 15.97
C ASP A 15 0.27 25.67 15.59
N PHE A 16 -0.27 24.46 15.74
CA PHE A 16 0.51 23.25 15.42
C PHE A 16 0.75 23.10 13.90
N LEU A 17 1.89 22.53 13.56
CA LEU A 17 2.22 22.10 12.21
C LEU A 17 1.83 20.63 12.01
N MET A 18 1.00 20.36 11.03
CA MET A 18 0.64 19.01 10.61
C MET A 18 1.52 18.56 9.44
N VAL A 19 2.15 17.40 9.56
CA VAL A 19 2.85 16.75 8.45
C VAL A 19 2.07 15.50 8.07
N VAL A 20 1.58 15.45 6.84
CA VAL A 20 0.79 14.32 6.31
C VAL A 20 1.68 13.51 5.39
N ASP A 21 2.17 12.38 5.91
CA ASP A 21 2.96 11.44 5.13
C ASP A 21 2.07 10.58 4.24
N GLU A 22 2.62 10.16 3.08
CA GLU A 22 1.88 9.46 2.01
C GLU A 22 0.52 10.13 1.73
N SER A 23 0.55 11.45 1.60
CA SER A 23 -0.67 12.29 1.56
C SER A 23 -1.65 11.88 0.47
N HIS A 24 -1.17 11.43 -0.69
CA HIS A 24 -1.99 10.94 -1.81
C HIS A 24 -2.92 9.76 -1.44
N VAL A 25 -2.55 8.97 -0.42
CA VAL A 25 -3.38 7.87 0.11
C VAL A 25 -4.10 8.32 1.37
N THR A 26 -3.39 8.94 2.31
CA THR A 26 -3.93 9.36 3.61
C THR A 26 -5.14 10.27 3.44
N LEU A 27 -5.06 11.30 2.58
CA LEU A 27 -6.16 12.23 2.37
C LEU A 27 -7.37 11.56 1.70
N SER A 28 -7.13 10.65 0.76
CA SER A 28 -8.20 9.87 0.13
C SER A 28 -8.92 8.97 1.14
N GLN A 29 -8.20 8.38 2.09
CA GLN A 29 -8.77 7.56 3.17
C GLN A 29 -9.59 8.42 4.13
N VAL A 30 -9.06 9.57 4.57
CA VAL A 30 -9.78 10.51 5.44
C VAL A 30 -11.07 10.98 4.79
N HIS A 31 -11.05 11.29 3.50
CA HIS A 31 -12.24 11.68 2.73
C HIS A 31 -13.31 10.58 2.71
N ALA A 32 -12.90 9.33 2.57
CA ALA A 32 -13.82 8.18 2.49
C ALA A 32 -14.40 7.75 3.84
N MET A 33 -13.74 8.09 4.96
CA MET A 33 -14.11 7.59 6.30
C MET A 33 -15.55 7.89 6.69
N TYR A 34 -15.98 9.13 6.53
CA TYR A 34 -17.32 9.55 6.95
C TYR A 34 -18.41 8.84 6.15
N GLY A 35 -18.28 8.80 4.83
CA GLY A 35 -19.27 8.19 3.94
C GLY A 35 -19.42 6.69 4.20
N GLY A 36 -18.31 5.97 4.36
CA GLY A 36 -18.30 4.54 4.65
C GLY A 36 -18.91 4.20 6.02
N ASP A 37 -18.56 4.97 7.06
CA ASP A 37 -19.13 4.77 8.40
C ASP A 37 -20.64 5.07 8.42
N ARG A 38 -21.06 6.15 7.78
CA ARG A 38 -22.44 6.56 7.70
C ARG A 38 -23.30 5.51 7.00
N SER A 39 -22.93 5.07 5.82
CA SER A 39 -23.68 4.08 5.05
C SER A 39 -23.89 2.77 5.83
N ARG A 40 -22.83 2.31 6.52
CA ARG A 40 -22.93 1.13 7.38
C ARG A 40 -23.89 1.34 8.54
N LYS A 41 -23.86 2.50 9.21
CA LYS A 41 -24.71 2.80 10.36
C LYS A 41 -26.16 3.03 9.98
N GLU A 42 -26.44 3.67 8.86
CA GLU A 42 -27.80 3.83 8.33
C GLU A 42 -28.49 2.46 8.19
N ASN A 43 -27.83 1.49 7.58
CA ASN A 43 -28.35 0.13 7.48
C ASN A 43 -28.58 -0.51 8.87
N LEU A 44 -27.62 -0.38 9.78
CA LEU A 44 -27.74 -0.98 11.12
C LEU A 44 -28.86 -0.35 11.95
N VAL A 45 -29.15 0.93 11.78
CA VAL A 45 -30.25 1.63 12.45
C VAL A 45 -31.57 1.27 11.79
N GLU A 46 -31.65 1.25 10.47
CA GLU A 46 -32.84 0.90 9.71
C GLU A 46 -33.35 -0.51 10.04
N PHE A 47 -32.44 -1.48 10.12
CA PHE A 47 -32.77 -2.85 10.48
C PHE A 47 -32.83 -3.14 11.98
N GLY A 48 -32.75 -2.10 12.85
CA GLY A 48 -32.90 -2.23 14.30
C GLY A 48 -31.71 -2.82 15.05
N PHE A 49 -30.54 -2.99 14.41
CA PHE A 49 -29.34 -3.49 15.06
C PHE A 49 -28.61 -2.44 15.90
N ARG A 50 -28.88 -1.15 15.65
CA ARG A 50 -28.34 -0.02 16.42
C ARG A 50 -29.40 1.06 16.65
N LEU A 51 -29.24 1.81 17.75
CA LEU A 51 -30.07 2.98 18.04
C LEU A 51 -29.71 4.16 17.10
N PRO A 52 -30.63 5.07 16.79
CA PRO A 52 -30.38 6.27 15.99
C PRO A 52 -29.20 7.12 16.50
N ALA A 53 -28.97 7.16 17.82
CA ALA A 53 -27.85 7.86 18.45
C ALA A 53 -26.46 7.32 17.98
N ALA A 54 -26.38 6.14 17.37
CA ALA A 54 -25.14 5.62 16.79
C ALA A 54 -24.60 6.54 15.67
N MET A 55 -25.46 7.35 15.05
CA MET A 55 -25.08 8.31 14.00
C MET A 55 -24.26 9.48 14.54
N ASP A 56 -24.32 9.78 15.84
CA ASP A 56 -23.55 10.87 16.47
C ASP A 56 -22.09 10.46 16.76
N ASN A 57 -21.84 9.16 16.97
CA ASN A 57 -20.47 8.63 17.10
C ASN A 57 -19.91 8.33 15.71
N ARG A 58 -19.27 9.29 15.09
CA ARG A 58 -18.84 9.24 13.71
C ARG A 58 -17.42 9.80 13.54
N PRO A 59 -16.70 9.44 12.47
CA PRO A 59 -15.50 10.16 12.08
C PRO A 59 -15.83 11.59 11.64
N LEU A 60 -14.83 12.43 11.56
CA LEU A 60 -14.94 13.76 10.99
C LEU A 60 -15.43 13.70 9.55
N LYS A 61 -16.20 14.69 9.14
CA LYS A 61 -16.36 14.99 7.72
C LYS A 61 -15.06 15.60 7.20
N TYR A 62 -14.84 15.53 5.90
CA TYR A 62 -13.60 16.03 5.32
C TYR A 62 -13.43 17.54 5.54
N GLU A 63 -14.50 18.31 5.40
CA GLU A 63 -14.50 19.74 5.65
C GLU A 63 -14.21 20.11 7.12
N GLU A 64 -14.68 19.27 8.06
CA GLU A 64 -14.36 19.43 9.48
C GLU A 64 -12.89 19.15 9.77
N PHE A 65 -12.31 18.15 9.07
CA PHE A 65 -10.89 17.86 9.13
C PHE A 65 -10.04 19.01 8.57
N GLU A 66 -10.45 19.59 7.42
CA GLU A 66 -9.77 20.74 6.83
C GLU A 66 -9.79 21.97 7.76
N GLN A 67 -10.91 22.22 8.44
CA GLN A 67 -11.05 23.36 9.38
C GLN A 67 -10.14 23.26 10.61
N LEU A 68 -9.71 22.06 10.98
CA LEU A 68 -8.77 21.83 12.09
C LEU A 68 -7.30 22.02 11.68
N GLN A 69 -7.03 22.20 10.41
CA GLN A 69 -5.68 22.39 9.89
C GLN A 69 -5.33 23.88 9.84
N GLN A 70 -4.21 24.26 10.43
CA GLN A 70 -3.68 25.63 10.33
C GLN A 70 -2.51 25.69 9.34
N GLN A 71 -1.50 24.86 9.57
CA GLN A 71 -0.33 24.74 8.71
C GLN A 71 -0.14 23.27 8.38
N VAL A 72 -0.02 22.95 7.09
CA VAL A 72 0.08 21.56 6.63
C VAL A 72 1.21 21.41 5.63
N ILE A 73 2.02 20.38 5.83
CA ILE A 73 2.99 19.90 4.84
C ILE A 73 2.51 18.56 4.32
N TYR A 74 2.26 18.47 3.04
CA TYR A 74 1.98 17.20 2.36
C TYR A 74 3.29 16.56 1.89
N VAL A 75 3.50 15.31 2.25
CA VAL A 75 4.68 14.52 1.84
C VAL A 75 4.21 13.35 1.00
N SER A 76 4.72 13.23 -0.21
CA SER A 76 4.38 12.14 -1.10
C SER A 76 5.45 11.95 -2.18
N ALA A 77 5.80 10.70 -2.50
CA ALA A 77 6.61 10.41 -3.69
C ALA A 77 5.81 10.57 -4.99
N THR A 78 4.48 10.51 -4.91
CA THR A 78 3.56 10.55 -6.05
C THR A 78 2.32 11.39 -5.69
N PRO A 79 2.45 12.74 -5.58
CA PRO A 79 1.35 13.60 -5.18
C PRO A 79 0.12 13.43 -6.08
N SER A 80 -1.06 13.59 -5.53
CA SER A 80 -2.33 13.52 -6.24
C SER A 80 -2.79 14.91 -6.70
N ASP A 81 -3.86 14.94 -7.47
CA ASP A 81 -4.41 16.19 -7.97
C ASP A 81 -4.84 17.13 -6.83
N TYR A 82 -5.31 16.55 -5.72
CA TYR A 82 -5.71 17.33 -4.54
C TYR A 82 -4.55 18.16 -3.96
N GLU A 83 -3.37 17.56 -3.73
CA GLU A 83 -2.20 18.28 -3.20
C GLU A 83 -1.76 19.37 -4.19
N LEU A 84 -1.75 19.04 -5.48
CA LEU A 84 -1.38 19.99 -6.53
C LEU A 84 -2.36 21.17 -6.63
N GLU A 85 -3.65 20.93 -6.48
CA GLU A 85 -4.67 21.99 -6.43
C GLU A 85 -4.48 22.88 -5.19
N LYS A 86 -4.29 22.29 -4.00
CA LYS A 86 -4.10 23.03 -2.74
C LYS A 86 -2.84 23.90 -2.74
N THR A 87 -1.81 23.49 -3.43
CA THR A 87 -0.53 24.21 -3.53
C THR A 87 -0.41 25.06 -4.79
N ALA A 88 -1.47 25.15 -5.60
CA ALA A 88 -1.45 25.82 -6.92
C ALA A 88 -0.32 25.30 -7.84
N GLY A 89 -0.01 24.02 -7.74
CA GLY A 89 1.05 23.36 -8.49
C GLY A 89 2.47 23.63 -7.97
N VAL A 90 2.62 24.35 -6.86
CA VAL A 90 3.94 24.62 -6.26
C VAL A 90 4.30 23.51 -5.28
N TYR A 91 5.43 22.88 -5.50
CA TYR A 91 5.96 21.83 -4.59
C TYR A 91 7.48 21.87 -4.59
N VAL A 92 8.07 21.30 -3.55
CA VAL A 92 9.52 21.17 -3.38
C VAL A 92 9.91 19.73 -3.67
N GLU A 93 10.80 19.52 -4.62
CA GLU A 93 11.34 18.22 -4.95
C GLU A 93 12.57 17.90 -4.07
N GLN A 94 12.57 16.74 -3.46
CA GLN A 94 13.74 16.21 -2.80
C GLN A 94 14.29 15.04 -3.61
N LEU A 95 15.22 15.32 -4.50
CA LEU A 95 15.80 14.36 -5.43
C LEU A 95 17.07 13.67 -4.89
N ILE A 96 17.53 14.06 -3.71
CA ILE A 96 18.76 13.55 -3.14
C ILE A 96 18.53 12.17 -2.54
N ARG A 97 19.29 11.18 -3.02
CA ARG A 97 19.38 9.85 -2.42
C ARG A 97 20.75 9.69 -1.74
N PRO A 98 20.88 10.02 -0.44
CA PRO A 98 22.16 9.96 0.27
C PRO A 98 22.69 8.53 0.43
N THR A 99 21.84 7.52 0.23
CA THR A 99 22.19 6.09 0.35
C THR A 99 23.05 5.56 -0.80
N GLY A 100 23.15 6.28 -1.93
CA GLY A 100 23.83 5.81 -3.13
C GLY A 100 23.09 4.68 -3.88
N LEU A 101 21.89 4.30 -3.43
CA LEU A 101 21.06 3.30 -4.11
C LEU A 101 20.48 3.88 -5.40
N LEU A 102 20.64 3.14 -6.49
CA LEU A 102 20.07 3.50 -7.78
C LEU A 102 18.58 3.11 -7.86
N ASP A 103 17.87 3.69 -8.83
CA ASP A 103 16.55 3.21 -9.19
C ASP A 103 16.68 1.80 -9.82
N PRO A 104 15.74 0.88 -9.55
CA PRO A 104 15.79 -0.46 -10.11
C PRO A 104 15.61 -0.41 -11.63
N ILE A 105 16.26 -1.31 -12.31
CA ILE A 105 16.07 -1.51 -13.76
C ILE A 105 14.67 -2.07 -13.98
N ILE A 106 13.92 -1.46 -14.89
CA ILE A 106 12.58 -1.91 -15.26
C ILE A 106 12.65 -2.64 -16.59
N GLU A 107 12.29 -3.90 -16.59
CA GLU A 107 12.14 -4.71 -17.81
C GLU A 107 10.66 -5.00 -18.06
N VAL A 108 10.22 -4.79 -19.29
CA VAL A 108 8.87 -5.15 -19.73
C VAL A 108 8.98 -6.38 -20.62
N ARG A 109 8.41 -7.49 -20.17
CA ARG A 109 8.42 -8.77 -20.89
C ARG A 109 7.02 -9.13 -21.39
N PRO A 110 6.91 -9.95 -22.46
CA PRO A 110 5.61 -10.44 -22.92
C PRO A 110 4.86 -11.20 -21.83
N SER A 111 3.54 -11.07 -21.76
CA SER A 111 2.71 -11.84 -20.83
C SER A 111 2.59 -13.33 -21.18
N LEU A 112 2.88 -13.70 -22.42
CA LEU A 112 2.98 -15.09 -22.85
C LEU A 112 4.17 -15.76 -22.15
N ASN A 113 3.92 -16.89 -21.47
CA ASN A 113 4.90 -17.64 -20.67
C ASN A 113 5.48 -16.87 -19.45
N GLN A 114 4.80 -15.82 -18.99
CA GLN A 114 5.27 -15.02 -17.84
C GLN A 114 5.54 -15.83 -16.56
N ILE A 115 4.90 -16.99 -16.39
CA ILE A 115 5.12 -17.86 -15.21
C ILE A 115 6.44 -18.63 -15.35
N ASP A 116 6.80 -19.09 -16.54
CA ASP A 116 8.06 -19.78 -16.76
C ASP A 116 9.24 -18.82 -16.59
N ASP A 117 9.13 -17.60 -17.15
CA ASP A 117 10.09 -16.52 -16.95
C ASP A 117 10.23 -16.17 -15.45
N LEU A 118 9.11 -16.07 -14.74
CA LEU A 118 9.12 -15.81 -13.30
C LEU A 118 9.84 -16.91 -12.52
N VAL A 119 9.62 -18.18 -12.85
CA VAL A 119 10.27 -19.32 -12.19
C VAL A 119 11.78 -19.27 -12.39
N GLU A 120 12.25 -18.97 -13.58
CA GLU A 120 13.67 -18.82 -13.89
C GLU A 120 14.30 -17.69 -13.05
N GLU A 121 13.67 -16.52 -13.02
CA GLU A 121 14.16 -15.39 -12.24
C GLU A 121 14.17 -15.68 -10.72
N ILE A 122 13.15 -16.38 -10.21
CA ILE A 122 13.11 -16.80 -8.80
C ILE A 122 14.29 -17.72 -8.48
N GLN A 123 14.57 -18.72 -9.31
CA GLN A 123 15.65 -19.66 -9.09
C GLN A 123 17.02 -18.95 -9.06
N GLN A 124 17.26 -18.05 -10.02
CA GLN A 124 18.50 -17.24 -10.07
C GLN A 124 18.69 -16.38 -8.82
N ARG A 125 17.60 -15.81 -8.25
CA ARG A 125 17.67 -14.98 -7.03
C ARG A 125 17.83 -15.85 -5.77
N ALA A 126 17.12 -16.98 -5.70
CA ALA A 126 17.22 -17.91 -4.59
C ALA A 126 18.64 -18.50 -4.43
N GLU A 127 19.34 -18.79 -5.56
CA GLU A 127 20.73 -19.21 -5.55
C GLU A 127 21.69 -18.17 -4.94
N LYS A 128 21.35 -16.89 -5.04
CA LYS A 128 22.11 -15.76 -4.46
C LYS A 128 21.67 -15.38 -3.06
N ASP A 129 20.75 -16.14 -2.45
CA ASP A 129 20.10 -15.84 -1.16
C ASP A 129 19.32 -14.50 -1.16
N GLU A 130 18.79 -14.11 -2.31
CA GLU A 130 17.94 -12.93 -2.49
C GLU A 130 16.46 -13.29 -2.43
N ARG A 131 15.59 -12.28 -2.22
CA ARG A 131 14.15 -12.47 -2.09
C ARG A 131 13.41 -11.82 -3.24
N VAL A 132 12.25 -12.40 -3.58
CA VAL A 132 11.40 -11.97 -4.68
C VAL A 132 10.01 -11.57 -4.18
N LEU A 133 9.52 -10.41 -4.59
CA LEU A 133 8.12 -10.02 -4.41
C LEU A 133 7.36 -10.23 -5.72
N VAL A 134 6.19 -10.87 -5.65
CA VAL A 134 5.32 -11.08 -6.81
C VAL A 134 3.97 -10.45 -6.58
N THR A 135 3.53 -9.55 -7.45
CA THR A 135 2.20 -8.97 -7.38
C THR A 135 1.28 -9.58 -8.43
N THR A 136 0.09 -9.97 -8.01
CA THR A 136 -0.96 -10.53 -8.87
C THR A 136 -2.19 -9.61 -8.88
N LEU A 137 -3.08 -9.81 -9.86
CA LEU A 137 -4.33 -9.05 -10.00
C LEU A 137 -5.38 -9.43 -8.96
N THR A 138 -5.46 -10.70 -8.61
CA THR A 138 -6.53 -11.25 -7.77
C THR A 138 -6.02 -12.18 -6.69
N LYS A 139 -6.77 -12.33 -5.60
CA LYS A 139 -6.50 -13.31 -4.54
C LYS A 139 -6.40 -14.74 -5.10
N ARG A 140 -7.34 -15.11 -5.98
CA ARG A 140 -7.35 -16.43 -6.60
C ARG A 140 -6.07 -16.71 -7.38
N MET A 141 -5.59 -15.74 -8.15
CA MET A 141 -4.33 -15.86 -8.90
C MET A 141 -3.13 -16.02 -7.95
N ALA A 142 -3.10 -15.29 -6.83
CA ALA A 142 -2.05 -15.42 -5.82
C ALA A 142 -2.03 -16.83 -5.20
N GLU A 143 -3.20 -17.37 -4.86
CA GLU A 143 -3.35 -18.71 -4.29
C GLU A 143 -2.95 -19.80 -5.28
N GLU A 144 -3.40 -19.70 -6.54
CA GLU A 144 -3.08 -20.68 -7.59
C GLU A 144 -1.59 -20.65 -7.89
N LEU A 145 -0.98 -19.47 -7.98
CA LEU A 145 0.46 -19.31 -8.17
C LEU A 145 1.27 -19.89 -7.00
N THR A 146 0.85 -19.63 -5.77
CA THR A 146 1.50 -20.20 -4.57
C THR A 146 1.48 -21.72 -4.59
N LYS A 147 0.33 -22.32 -4.91
CA LYS A 147 0.19 -23.77 -5.04
C LYS A 147 1.09 -24.34 -6.14
N TYR A 148 1.17 -23.65 -7.26
CA TYR A 148 2.03 -24.07 -8.39
C TYR A 148 3.50 -24.02 -8.00
N LEU A 149 3.99 -22.88 -7.46
CA LEU A 149 5.39 -22.72 -7.05
C LEU A 149 5.78 -23.73 -5.95
N SER A 150 4.90 -23.98 -4.99
CA SER A 150 5.14 -24.99 -3.96
C SER A 150 5.28 -26.40 -4.51
N ARG A 151 4.52 -26.78 -5.56
CA ARG A 151 4.62 -28.10 -6.22
C ARG A 151 5.96 -28.31 -6.93
N ILE A 152 6.57 -27.25 -7.40
CA ILE A 152 7.91 -27.31 -8.01
C ILE A 152 9.02 -26.99 -7.00
N SER A 153 8.73 -27.13 -5.70
CA SER A 153 9.68 -27.00 -4.59
C SER A 153 10.26 -25.58 -4.40
N ILE A 154 9.60 -24.55 -4.88
CA ILE A 154 9.94 -23.16 -4.56
C ILE A 154 9.31 -22.78 -3.21
N ARG A 155 10.13 -22.29 -2.29
CA ARG A 155 9.69 -21.83 -0.97
C ARG A 155 8.97 -20.49 -1.11
N CYS A 156 7.65 -20.48 -1.01
CA CYS A 156 6.86 -19.28 -1.17
C CYS A 156 5.73 -19.19 -0.14
N ARG A 157 5.31 -17.96 0.13
CA ARG A 157 4.07 -17.65 0.87
C ARG A 157 3.28 -16.59 0.14
N TYR A 158 1.96 -16.53 0.40
CA TYR A 158 1.13 -15.44 -0.09
C TYR A 158 0.55 -14.62 1.05
N ILE A 159 0.29 -13.36 0.75
CA ILE A 159 -0.32 -12.39 1.67
C ILE A 159 -1.58 -11.81 1.04
N HIS A 160 -2.67 -11.70 1.81
CA HIS A 160 -3.93 -11.07 1.39
C HIS A 160 -4.52 -10.18 2.48
N SER A 161 -5.59 -9.45 2.16
CA SER A 161 -6.21 -8.46 3.05
C SER A 161 -6.79 -9.04 4.34
N ASP A 162 -7.08 -10.35 4.37
CA ASP A 162 -7.78 -10.99 5.47
C ASP A 162 -6.80 -11.64 6.49
N ILE A 163 -5.50 -11.53 6.25
CA ILE A 163 -4.44 -12.00 7.17
C ILE A 163 -4.36 -11.03 8.35
N ASP A 164 -4.34 -11.58 9.56
CA ASP A 164 -4.18 -10.82 10.79
C ASP A 164 -2.84 -10.06 10.82
N THR A 165 -2.84 -8.95 11.55
CA THR A 165 -1.65 -8.08 11.65
C THR A 165 -0.44 -8.81 12.22
N LEU A 166 -0.63 -9.67 13.22
CA LEU A 166 0.45 -10.46 13.81
C LEU A 166 1.03 -11.46 12.82
N GLU A 167 0.18 -12.21 12.13
CA GLU A 167 0.59 -13.16 11.09
C GLU A 167 1.33 -12.45 9.96
N ARG A 168 0.89 -11.24 9.58
CA ARG A 168 1.60 -10.42 8.59
C ARG A 168 3.02 -10.08 9.03
N VAL A 169 3.21 -9.70 10.30
CA VAL A 169 4.53 -9.41 10.87
C VAL A 169 5.41 -10.66 10.86
N GLU A 170 4.86 -11.83 11.20
CA GLU A 170 5.59 -13.10 11.15
C GLU A 170 6.02 -13.45 9.73
N ILE A 171 5.14 -13.34 8.74
CA ILE A 171 5.46 -13.59 7.33
C ILE A 171 6.62 -12.69 6.86
N MET A 172 6.59 -11.41 7.22
CA MET A 172 7.65 -10.47 6.85
C MET A 172 8.97 -10.81 7.54
N HIS A 173 8.93 -11.22 8.80
CA HIS A 173 10.10 -11.64 9.56
C HIS A 173 10.71 -12.93 9.00
N ASP A 174 9.87 -13.89 8.64
CA ASP A 174 10.27 -15.16 8.02
C ASP A 174 10.92 -14.94 6.64
N LEU A 175 10.39 -14.01 5.83
CA LEU A 175 11.02 -13.61 4.57
C LEU A 175 12.43 -13.06 4.79
N ARG A 176 12.59 -12.16 5.75
CA ARG A 176 13.91 -11.59 6.13
C ARG A 176 14.88 -12.66 6.61
N LYS A 177 14.41 -13.64 7.38
CA LYS A 177 15.21 -14.78 7.83
C LYS A 177 15.54 -15.80 6.74
N GLY A 178 14.98 -15.67 5.54
CA GLY A 178 15.20 -16.62 4.46
C GLY A 178 14.49 -17.97 4.65
N LEU A 179 13.45 -18.03 5.46
CA LEU A 179 12.66 -19.24 5.62
C LEU A 179 11.87 -19.57 4.34
N PHE A 180 11.65 -18.58 3.51
CA PHE A 180 11.13 -18.72 2.16
C PHE A 180 11.68 -17.61 1.25
N ASP A 181 11.62 -17.80 -0.06
CA ASP A 181 12.29 -16.92 -1.04
C ASP A 181 11.33 -15.95 -1.73
N VAL A 182 10.04 -16.34 -1.85
CA VAL A 182 9.06 -15.62 -2.65
C VAL A 182 7.86 -15.23 -1.82
N LEU A 183 7.56 -13.92 -1.80
CA LEU A 183 6.32 -13.41 -1.23
C LEU A 183 5.37 -12.97 -2.34
N ILE A 184 4.18 -13.58 -2.37
CA ILE A 184 3.14 -13.31 -3.37
C ILE A 184 2.03 -12.48 -2.72
N GLY A 185 1.58 -11.42 -3.39
CA GLY A 185 0.52 -10.57 -2.85
C GLY A 185 -0.32 -9.90 -3.91
N VAL A 186 -1.52 -9.47 -3.50
CA VAL A 186 -2.43 -8.66 -4.31
C VAL A 186 -2.33 -7.23 -3.80
N ASN A 187 -1.59 -6.36 -4.50
CA ASN A 187 -1.51 -4.93 -4.17
C ASN A 187 -1.08 -4.55 -2.74
N LEU A 188 -0.68 -5.53 -1.91
CA LEU A 188 -0.34 -5.33 -0.49
C LEU A 188 1.11 -4.91 -0.25
N LEU A 189 1.89 -4.83 -1.30
CA LEU A 189 3.32 -4.58 -1.22
C LEU A 189 3.68 -3.10 -1.41
N ARG A 190 2.73 -2.17 -1.16
CA ARG A 190 2.90 -0.76 -1.50
C ARG A 190 3.44 0.10 -0.38
N GLU A 191 2.93 -0.04 0.83
CA GLU A 191 3.23 0.86 1.94
C GLU A 191 3.82 0.12 3.13
N GLY A 192 4.71 0.80 3.85
CA GLY A 192 5.24 0.33 5.12
C GLY A 192 6.16 -0.90 5.05
N LEU A 193 6.59 -1.34 3.87
CA LEU A 193 7.52 -2.45 3.73
C LEU A 193 8.93 -1.95 3.42
N ASP A 194 9.86 -2.26 4.29
CA ASP A 194 11.29 -2.07 4.10
C ASP A 194 11.97 -3.42 4.07
N LEU A 195 12.30 -3.90 2.87
CA LEU A 195 12.84 -5.23 2.61
C LEU A 195 14.11 -5.11 1.76
N PRO A 196 15.25 -4.79 2.38
CA PRO A 196 16.52 -4.68 1.66
C PRO A 196 16.99 -6.01 1.04
N GLU A 197 16.45 -7.14 1.50
CA GLU A 197 16.74 -8.47 0.97
C GLU A 197 16.07 -8.74 -0.38
N VAL A 198 15.11 -7.91 -0.77
CA VAL A 198 14.36 -8.06 -2.03
C VAL A 198 15.15 -7.42 -3.17
N SER A 199 15.55 -8.24 -4.14
CA SER A 199 16.26 -7.81 -5.35
C SER A 199 15.37 -7.77 -6.59
N LEU A 200 14.22 -8.46 -6.57
CA LEU A 200 13.28 -8.50 -7.68
C LEU A 200 11.85 -8.25 -7.24
N VAL A 201 11.16 -7.38 -7.97
CA VAL A 201 9.70 -7.21 -7.90
C VAL A 201 9.10 -7.59 -9.24
N ALA A 202 8.33 -8.68 -9.28
CA ALA A 202 7.63 -9.14 -10.46
C ALA A 202 6.16 -8.71 -10.43
N ILE A 203 5.71 -8.06 -11.50
CA ILE A 203 4.33 -7.58 -11.64
C ILE A 203 3.68 -8.37 -12.78
N LEU A 204 2.87 -9.37 -12.44
CA LEU A 204 2.18 -10.20 -13.43
C LEU A 204 0.99 -9.45 -14.05
N ASP A 205 0.74 -9.71 -15.33
CA ASP A 205 -0.34 -9.06 -16.09
C ASP A 205 -0.33 -7.53 -15.94
N ALA A 206 0.83 -6.91 -16.08
CA ALA A 206 1.02 -5.47 -15.86
C ALA A 206 0.23 -4.60 -16.86
N ASP A 207 -0.13 -5.17 -18.03
CA ASP A 207 -0.94 -4.58 -19.09
C ASP A 207 -2.44 -4.52 -18.78
N LYS A 208 -2.89 -5.31 -17.82
CA LYS A 208 -4.32 -5.36 -17.47
C LYS A 208 -4.69 -4.26 -16.51
N GLU A 209 -5.73 -3.52 -16.85
CA GLU A 209 -6.36 -2.56 -15.94
C GLU A 209 -6.92 -3.28 -14.71
N GLY A 210 -6.81 -2.63 -13.56
CA GLY A 210 -7.31 -3.18 -12.31
C GLY A 210 -7.20 -2.19 -11.16
N PHE A 211 -7.87 -2.52 -10.07
CA PHE A 211 -7.76 -1.75 -8.85
C PHE A 211 -6.29 -1.66 -8.42
N LEU A 212 -5.79 -0.42 -8.28
CA LEU A 212 -4.42 -0.13 -7.88
C LEU A 212 -3.34 -0.49 -8.93
N ARG A 213 -3.66 -0.39 -10.21
CA ARG A 213 -2.77 -0.59 -11.36
C ARG A 213 -2.55 0.68 -12.18
N SER A 214 -2.66 1.86 -11.57
CA SER A 214 -2.26 3.12 -12.19
C SER A 214 -0.73 3.24 -12.26
N ALA A 215 -0.23 4.13 -13.11
CA ALA A 215 1.21 4.45 -13.18
C ALA A 215 1.79 4.77 -11.80
N ARG A 216 1.07 5.56 -10.99
CA ARG A 216 1.45 5.89 -9.61
C ARG A 216 1.62 4.63 -8.73
N SER A 217 0.66 3.70 -8.80
CA SER A 217 0.71 2.46 -8.04
C SER A 217 1.84 1.54 -8.46
N LEU A 218 2.12 1.45 -9.76
CA LEU A 218 3.22 0.65 -10.30
C LEU A 218 4.58 1.24 -9.86
N THR A 219 4.75 2.56 -9.93
CA THR A 219 5.95 3.26 -9.45
C THR A 219 6.22 2.97 -7.97
N GLN A 220 5.19 3.02 -7.14
CA GLN A 220 5.29 2.67 -5.71
C GLN A 220 5.74 1.22 -5.49
N THR A 221 5.20 0.30 -6.29
CA THR A 221 5.53 -1.13 -6.20
C THR A 221 6.97 -1.40 -6.64
N VAL A 222 7.40 -0.83 -7.76
CA VAL A 222 8.76 -0.93 -8.29
C VAL A 222 9.80 -0.40 -7.28
N GLY A 223 9.49 0.68 -6.58
CA GLY A 223 10.34 1.27 -5.56
C GLY A 223 10.70 0.32 -4.40
N ARG A 224 10.05 -0.85 -4.28
CA ARG A 224 10.43 -1.87 -3.27
C ARG A 224 11.73 -2.59 -3.63
N ALA A 225 12.06 -2.71 -4.92
CA ALA A 225 13.35 -3.25 -5.35
C ALA A 225 14.50 -2.21 -5.26
N ALA A 226 14.21 -0.94 -5.05
CA ALA A 226 15.21 0.13 -4.99
C ALA A 226 16.03 0.15 -3.69
N ARG A 227 15.91 -0.84 -2.83
CA ARG A 227 16.57 -0.92 -1.52
C ARG A 227 17.67 -1.98 -1.45
N ASN A 228 17.86 -2.72 -2.51
CA ASN A 228 18.95 -3.68 -2.68
C ASN A 228 20.09 -3.03 -3.47
N LEU A 229 21.33 -3.42 -3.15
CA LEU A 229 22.54 -2.92 -3.82
C LEU A 229 22.93 -3.76 -5.06
N ASN A 230 22.28 -4.91 -5.26
CA ASN A 230 22.59 -5.88 -6.33
C ASN A 230 21.61 -5.78 -7.49
#